data_8e2d3ab0e985f206adeebc2e8b455afd
#
_entry.id   8e2d3ab0e985f206adeebc2e8b455afd
#
_cell.length_a   1.000
_cell.length_b   1.000
_cell.length_c   1.000
_cell.angle_alpha   90.00
_cell.angle_beta   90.00
_cell.angle_gamma   90.00
#
_symmetry.space_group_name_H-M   'P 1'
#
loop_
_entity.id
_entity.type
_entity.pdbx_description
1 polymer ?
#
loop_
_entity_poly.entity_id
_entity_poly.type
_entity_poly.pdbx_seq_one_letter_code
_entity_poly.pdbx_strand_id
1 'polypeptide(L)' 'MGDTYKIKVIKADTGEVVKTLEAATERAADRAERGLSINLNHADYYTVIEPPKKY' A
#
# COMPACT_ATOMS: atom_id res chain seq x y z
N MET A 1 -15.10 1.36 11.43
CA MET A 1 -14.86 0.85 10.63
C MET A 1 -14.07 1.33 9.49
N GLY A 2 -13.39 1.19 8.76
CA GLY A 2 -12.77 1.41 7.51
C GLY A 2 -12.21 2.79 7.23
N ASP A 3 -11.89 3.55 8.26
CA ASP A 3 -11.40 4.90 8.05
C ASP A 3 -9.89 4.96 7.97
N THR A 4 -9.27 3.87 7.53
CA THR A 4 -7.83 3.83 7.41
C THR A 4 -7.43 3.74 5.95
N TYR A 5 -6.23 4.26 5.66
CA TYR A 5 -5.63 4.08 4.35
C TYR A 5 -5.03 2.69 4.29
N LYS A 6 -5.11 2.07 3.13
CA LYS A 6 -4.53 0.74 2.93
C LYS A 6 -3.42 0.83 1.90
N ILE A 7 -2.28 0.26 2.24
CA ILE A 7 -1.13 0.22 1.34
C ILE A 7 -0.96 -1.23 0.92
N LYS A 8 -1.08 -1.48 -0.37
CA LYS A 8 -1.01 -2.84 -0.90
C LYS A 8 0.23 -3.00 -1.75
N VAL A 9 0.92 -4.12 -1.56
CA VAL A 9 2.03 -4.50 -2.43
C VAL A 9 1.50 -5.55 -3.39
N ILE A 10 1.60 -5.27 -4.68
CA ILE A 10 1.00 -6.10 -5.71
C ILE A 10 2.10 -6.65 -6.61
N LYS A 11 2.02 -7.95 -6.88
CA LYS A 11 2.95 -8.60 -7.78
C LYS A 11 2.57 -8.23 -9.22
N ALA A 12 3.50 -7.62 -9.93
CA ALA A 12 3.21 -7.10 -11.26
C ALA A 12 2.88 -8.19 -12.27
N ASP A 13 3.47 -9.38 -12.08
CA ASP A 13 3.25 -10.51 -12.96
C ASP A 13 1.79 -10.97 -13.01
N THR A 14 1.21 -11.14 -11.82
CA THR A 14 -0.10 -11.76 -11.70
C THR A 14 -1.17 -10.80 -11.21
N GLY A 15 -0.78 -9.64 -10.70
CA GLY A 15 -1.71 -8.71 -10.08
C GLY A 15 -2.15 -9.13 -8.69
N GLU A 16 -1.45 -10.10 -8.12
CA GLU A 16 -1.80 -10.62 -6.79
C GLU A 16 -1.31 -9.69 -5.69
N VAL A 17 -2.18 -9.43 -4.71
CA VAL A 17 -1.80 -8.64 -3.54
C VAL A 17 -1.04 -9.56 -2.58
N VAL A 18 0.24 -9.28 -2.38
CA VAL A 18 1.09 -10.12 -1.55
C VAL A 18 1.24 -9.59 -0.13
N LYS A 19 0.91 -8.31 0.07
CA LYS A 19 1.01 -7.71 1.40
C LYS A 19 0.06 -6.53 1.48
N THR A 20 -0.54 -6.33 2.65
CA THR A 20 -1.40 -5.18 2.91
C THR A 20 -1.03 -4.58 4.26
N LEU A 21 -0.88 -3.27 4.29
CA LEU A 21 -0.67 -2.52 5.52
C LEU A 21 -1.78 -1.50 5.68
N GLU A 22 -2.00 -1.04 6.90
CA GLU A 22 -2.99 -0.02 7.18
C GLU A 22 -2.35 1.15 7.89
N ALA A 23 -2.86 2.33 7.61
CA ALA A 23 -2.37 3.55 8.24
C ALA A 23 -3.55 4.44 8.57
N ALA A 24 -3.49 5.12 9.70
CA ALA A 24 -4.59 5.93 10.18
C ALA A 24 -4.72 7.26 9.41
N THR A 25 -3.63 7.76 8.86
CA THR A 25 -3.61 9.04 8.17
C THR A 25 -2.89 8.92 6.84
N GLU A 26 -3.14 9.90 5.96
CA GLU A 26 -2.46 9.95 4.68
C GLU A 26 -0.94 10.04 4.85
N ARG A 27 -0.50 10.83 5.82
CA ARG A 27 0.93 10.97 6.07
C ARG A 27 1.56 9.65 6.50
N ALA A 28 0.87 8.90 7.37
CA ALA A 28 1.35 7.59 7.80
C ALA A 28 1.35 6.61 6.64
N ALA A 29 0.34 6.68 5.77
CA ALA A 29 0.28 5.82 4.60
C ALA A 29 1.44 6.10 3.65
N ASP A 30 1.73 7.37 3.42
CA ASP A 30 2.84 7.78 2.56
C ASP A 30 4.18 7.27 3.12
N ARG A 31 4.35 7.40 4.43
CA ARG A 31 5.56 6.93 5.09
C ARG A 31 5.70 5.41 4.99
N ALA A 32 4.60 4.69 5.16
CA ALA A 32 4.59 3.24 5.05
C ALA A 32 4.94 2.80 3.63
N GLU A 33 4.39 3.51 2.65
CA GLU A 33 4.68 3.22 1.24
C GLU A 33 6.16 3.42 0.93
N ARG A 34 6.74 4.49 1.44
CA ARG A 34 8.16 4.75 1.24
C ARG A 34 9.02 3.66 1.87
N GLY A 35 8.65 3.23 3.08
CA GLY A 35 9.39 2.17 3.76
C GLY A 35 9.35 0.87 2.99
N LEU A 36 8.20 0.54 2.42
CA LEU A 36 8.07 -0.65 1.58
C LEU A 36 8.89 -0.50 0.30
N SER A 37 8.84 0.67 -0.31
CA SER A 37 9.52 0.89 -1.59
C SER A 37 11.03 0.74 -1.49
N ILE A 38 11.62 1.08 -0.35
CA ILE A 38 13.06 0.98 -0.17
C ILE A 38 13.54 -0.46 -0.35
N ASN A 39 12.76 -1.42 0.13
CA ASN A 39 13.15 -2.83 0.08
C ASN A 39 12.43 -3.60 -1.02
N LEU A 40 11.65 -2.91 -1.84
CA LEU A 40 10.83 -3.57 -2.83
C LEU A 40 11.54 -3.63 -4.17
N ASN A 41 11.43 -4.78 -4.83
CA ASN A 41 11.92 -4.91 -6.18
C ASN A 41 10.89 -4.33 -7.14
N HIS A 42 11.11 -3.11 -7.60
CA HIS A 42 10.15 -2.41 -8.45
C HIS A 42 9.94 -3.07 -9.81
N ALA A 43 10.82 -3.97 -10.20
CA ALA A 43 10.63 -4.71 -11.44
C ALA A 43 9.55 -5.77 -11.30
N ASP A 44 9.36 -6.29 -10.09
CA ASP A 44 8.42 -7.39 -9.84
C ASP A 44 7.18 -6.97 -9.06
N TYR A 45 7.26 -5.86 -8.33
CA TYR A 45 6.18 -5.44 -7.43
C TYR A 45 5.93 -3.94 -7.56
N TYR A 46 4.72 -3.54 -7.21
CA TYR A 46 4.41 -2.12 -7.09
C TYR A 46 3.48 -1.93 -5.91
N THR A 47 3.37 -0.69 -5.46
CA THR A 47 2.55 -0.36 -4.31
C THR A 47 1.37 0.51 -4.74
N VAL A 48 0.25 0.33 -4.04
CA VAL A 48 -0.96 1.11 -4.26
C VAL A 48 -1.45 1.58 -2.90
N ILE A 49 -1.84 2.85 -2.82
CA ILE A 49 -2.45 3.40 -1.61
C ILE A 49 -3.93 3.61 -1.89
N GLU A 50 -4.77 2.97 -1.10
CA GLU A 50 -6.22 3.14 -1.19
C GLU A 50 -6.67 4.04 -0.06
N PRO A 51 -7.37 5.14 -0.37
CA PRO A 51 -7.91 5.99 0.68
C PRO A 51 -9.09 5.32 1.36
N PRO A 52 -9.44 5.74 2.58
CA PRO A 52 -10.61 5.20 3.26
C PRO A 52 -11.88 5.60 2.51
N LYS A 53 -12.87 4.74 2.60
CA LYS A 53 -14.15 5.06 2.00
C LYS A 53 -14.89 6.08 2.86
N LYS A 54 -15.46 7.09 2.23
CA LYS A 54 -16.26 8.09 2.91
C LYS A 54 -17.63 8.16 2.27
N TYR A 55 -18.61 8.34 3.09
CA TYR A 55 -19.99 8.48 2.64
C TYR A 55 -20.50 9.87 2.95
#